data_4a4eaff2ec4f469e4de409ef0c53475c
#
_entry.id   4a4eaff2ec4f469e4de409ef0c53475c
#
_cell.length_a   1.000
_cell.length_b   1.000
_cell.length_c   1.000
_cell.angle_alpha   90.00
_cell.angle_beta   90.00
_cell.angle_gamma   90.00
#
_symmetry.space_group_name_H-M   'P 1'
#
loop_
_entity.id
_entity.type
_entity.pdbx_description
1 polymer ?
#
loop_
_entity_poly.entity_id
_entity_poly.type
_entity_poly.pdbx_seq_one_letter_code
_entity_poly.pdbx_strand_id
1 'polypeptide(L)'
;GGLGKETARWLAAQGAGHIILCSRSAGERAADQAFLRELQQLGCQASAHACDIAKPDQVHSLVDRLAAGQMALRGVFHTAGMIDDRPITELTQQALHKVMQPKAQGAWNLHLATRHLPLDHFVLFSSISVLVGNSKQANYCAANGFLDALAHYRRAHDLAGLSINWGAIESVGMLSQDPSIGQ
;
A
#
# COMPACT_ATOMS: atom_id res chain seq x y z
N GLY A 1 2.12 -7.59 3.34
CA GLY A 1 1.40 -7.58 4.62
C GLY A 1 0.06 -8.29 4.52
N GLY A 2 -0.60 -8.55 5.66
CA GLY A 2 -1.87 -9.29 5.73
C GLY A 2 -2.96 -8.70 4.83
N LEU A 3 -3.28 -7.41 5.00
CA LEU A 3 -4.28 -6.72 4.18
C LEU A 3 -3.97 -6.77 2.68
N GLY A 4 -2.70 -6.61 2.30
CA GLY A 4 -2.32 -6.71 0.89
C GLY A 4 -2.55 -8.10 0.31
N LYS A 5 -2.37 -9.16 1.09
CA LYS A 5 -2.66 -10.54 0.66
C LYS A 5 -4.17 -10.75 0.51
N GLU A 6 -4.99 -10.31 1.47
CA GLU A 6 -6.45 -10.41 1.36
C GLU A 6 -7.00 -9.61 0.16
N THR A 7 -6.46 -8.41 -0.06
CA THR A 7 -6.81 -7.61 -1.25
C THR A 7 -6.45 -8.37 -2.53
N ALA A 8 -5.29 -9.00 -2.58
CA ALA A 8 -4.87 -9.77 -3.76
C ALA A 8 -5.76 -11.00 -3.99
N ARG A 9 -6.15 -11.74 -2.94
CA ARG A 9 -7.13 -12.85 -3.05
C ARG A 9 -8.46 -12.38 -3.60
N TRP A 10 -8.96 -11.28 -3.03
CA TRP A 10 -10.22 -10.70 -3.48
C TRP A 10 -10.16 -10.27 -4.95
N LEU A 11 -9.10 -9.58 -5.36
CA LEU A 11 -8.90 -9.17 -6.76
C LEU A 11 -8.84 -10.37 -7.70
N ALA A 12 -8.12 -11.43 -7.33
CA ALA A 12 -8.07 -12.66 -8.12
C ALA A 12 -9.47 -13.29 -8.26
N ALA A 13 -10.24 -13.36 -7.18
CA ALA A 13 -11.62 -13.85 -7.19
C ALA A 13 -12.57 -12.98 -8.02
N GLN A 14 -12.27 -11.68 -8.18
CA GLN A 14 -13.02 -10.76 -9.05
C GLN A 14 -12.54 -10.79 -10.50
N GLY A 15 -11.62 -11.69 -10.87
CA GLY A 15 -11.18 -11.88 -12.24
C GLY A 15 -9.99 -11.01 -12.68
N ALA A 16 -9.19 -10.52 -11.74
CA ALA A 16 -7.93 -9.85 -12.09
C ALA A 16 -7.03 -10.83 -12.87
N GLY A 17 -6.64 -10.46 -14.09
CA GLY A 17 -5.84 -11.32 -14.96
C GLY A 17 -4.39 -11.49 -14.48
N HIS A 18 -3.79 -10.44 -13.92
CA HIS A 18 -2.44 -10.47 -13.37
C HIS A 18 -2.31 -9.58 -12.13
N ILE A 19 -1.75 -10.14 -11.06
CA ILE A 19 -1.46 -9.42 -9.83
C ILE A 19 0.04 -9.38 -9.59
N ILE A 20 0.54 -8.17 -9.34
CA ILE A 20 1.96 -7.91 -9.08
C ILE A 20 2.10 -7.51 -7.62
N LEU A 21 2.82 -8.32 -6.87
CA LEU A 21 3.11 -8.07 -5.46
C LEU A 21 4.44 -7.33 -5.32
N CYS A 22 4.43 -6.20 -4.64
CA CYS A 22 5.62 -5.40 -4.39
C CYS A 22 5.91 -5.30 -2.90
N SER A 23 7.13 -5.59 -2.51
CA SER A 23 7.69 -5.29 -1.19
C SER A 23 9.20 -5.31 -1.26
N ARG A 24 9.89 -4.84 -0.20
CA ARG A 24 11.35 -4.82 -0.15
C ARG A 24 11.99 -6.21 -0.30
N SER A 25 11.30 -7.26 0.09
CA SER A 25 11.74 -8.66 0.03
C SER A 25 10.72 -9.56 -0.67
N ALA A 26 9.99 -9.04 -1.66
CA ALA A 26 8.94 -9.79 -2.34
C ALA A 26 9.54 -10.98 -3.13
N GLY A 27 8.95 -12.15 -2.92
CA GLY A 27 9.33 -13.37 -3.63
C GLY A 27 10.52 -14.13 -3.05
N GLU A 28 11.23 -13.58 -2.07
CA GLU A 28 12.40 -14.23 -1.47
C GLU A 28 12.03 -15.33 -0.45
N ARG A 29 10.86 -15.19 0.19
CA ARG A 29 10.42 -16.12 1.23
C ARG A 29 9.57 -17.24 0.66
N ALA A 30 9.70 -18.44 1.21
CA ALA A 30 8.87 -19.60 0.84
C ALA A 30 7.36 -19.30 0.95
N ALA A 31 6.94 -18.53 1.97
CA ALA A 31 5.57 -18.09 2.15
C ALA A 31 5.06 -17.14 1.04
N ASP A 32 5.93 -16.39 0.40
CA ASP A 32 5.57 -15.54 -0.73
C ASP A 32 5.37 -16.40 -1.99
N GLN A 33 6.22 -17.41 -2.21
CA GLN A 33 6.08 -18.37 -3.29
C GLN A 33 4.80 -19.22 -3.16
N ALA A 34 4.47 -19.65 -1.93
CA ALA A 34 3.22 -20.35 -1.66
C ALA A 34 2.01 -19.47 -1.99
N PHE A 35 2.05 -18.20 -1.63
CA PHE A 35 0.99 -17.25 -1.91
C PHE A 35 0.83 -16.96 -3.41
N LEU A 36 1.93 -16.87 -4.18
CA LEU A 36 1.85 -16.73 -5.64
C LEU A 36 1.15 -17.94 -6.27
N ARG A 37 1.47 -19.17 -5.81
CA ARG A 37 0.78 -20.39 -6.28
C ARG A 37 -0.71 -20.41 -5.93
N GLU A 38 -1.07 -19.91 -4.75
CA GLU A 38 -2.46 -19.76 -4.34
C GLU A 38 -3.23 -18.84 -5.31
N LEU A 39 -2.69 -17.68 -5.67
CA LEU A 39 -3.32 -16.77 -6.65
C LEU A 39 -3.44 -17.43 -8.03
N GLN A 40 -2.44 -18.21 -8.44
CA GLN A 40 -2.49 -18.94 -9.70
C GLN A 40 -3.59 -20.01 -9.72
N GLN A 41 -3.85 -20.67 -8.59
CA GLN A 41 -4.96 -21.61 -8.45
C GLN A 41 -6.35 -20.95 -8.56
N LEU A 42 -6.43 -19.65 -8.25
CA LEU A 42 -7.62 -18.81 -8.49
C LEU A 42 -7.75 -18.35 -9.95
N GLY A 43 -6.89 -18.80 -10.85
CA GLY A 43 -6.90 -18.42 -12.25
C GLY A 43 -6.22 -17.09 -12.58
N CYS A 44 -5.54 -16.46 -11.60
CA CYS A 44 -4.86 -15.19 -11.77
C CYS A 44 -3.36 -15.40 -11.98
N GLN A 45 -2.78 -14.78 -12.99
CA GLN A 45 -1.32 -14.71 -13.07
C GLN A 45 -0.79 -13.89 -11.89
N ALA A 46 0.30 -14.32 -11.27
CA ALA A 46 0.87 -13.65 -10.13
C ALA A 46 2.39 -13.60 -10.20
N SER A 47 2.95 -12.45 -9.92
CA SER A 47 4.40 -12.25 -9.83
C SER A 47 4.76 -11.37 -8.61
N ALA A 48 6.00 -11.49 -8.15
CA ALA A 48 6.51 -10.71 -7.03
C ALA A 48 7.79 -9.98 -7.43
N HIS A 49 7.88 -8.71 -7.07
CA HIS A 49 9.02 -7.85 -7.39
C HIS A 49 9.55 -7.17 -6.14
N ALA A 50 10.83 -7.31 -5.87
CA ALA A 50 11.51 -6.54 -4.83
C ALA A 50 11.52 -5.05 -5.24
N CYS A 51 10.87 -4.22 -4.43
CA CYS A 51 10.78 -2.78 -4.65
C CYS A 51 10.53 -2.09 -3.32
N ASP A 52 11.40 -1.18 -2.95
CA ASP A 52 11.15 -0.22 -1.87
C ASP A 52 10.39 0.96 -2.46
N ILE A 53 9.09 1.05 -2.18
CA ILE A 53 8.23 2.11 -2.70
C ILE A 53 8.62 3.50 -2.21
N ALA A 54 9.38 3.62 -1.12
CA ALA A 54 9.95 4.88 -0.67
C ALA A 54 11.12 5.37 -1.56
N LYS A 55 11.61 4.53 -2.48
CA LYS A 55 12.69 4.85 -3.41
C LYS A 55 12.11 5.17 -4.80
N PRO A 56 12.10 6.45 -5.24
CA PRO A 56 11.47 6.84 -6.51
C PRO A 56 12.05 6.07 -7.71
N ASP A 57 13.36 5.91 -7.78
CA ASP A 57 14.00 5.22 -8.91
C ASP A 57 13.56 3.75 -9.03
N GLN A 58 13.37 3.06 -7.90
CA GLN A 58 12.89 1.69 -7.90
C GLN A 58 11.43 1.60 -8.38
N VAL A 59 10.60 2.56 -7.96
CA VAL A 59 9.19 2.62 -8.39
C VAL A 59 9.09 2.93 -9.87
N HIS A 60 9.80 3.93 -10.37
CA HIS A 60 9.84 4.26 -11.81
C HIS A 60 10.32 3.07 -12.63
N SER A 61 11.47 2.48 -12.28
CA SER A 61 11.99 1.30 -12.99
C SER A 61 11.01 0.13 -13.00
N LEU A 62 10.28 -0.10 -11.93
CA LEU A 62 9.25 -1.15 -11.89
C LEU A 62 8.11 -0.81 -12.84
N VAL A 63 7.54 0.39 -12.75
CA VAL A 63 6.40 0.81 -13.58
C VAL A 63 6.78 0.81 -15.06
N ASP A 64 7.96 1.28 -15.43
CA ASP A 64 8.45 1.27 -16.81
C ASP A 64 8.56 -0.16 -17.38
N ARG A 65 9.07 -1.12 -16.57
CA ARG A 65 9.10 -2.53 -16.99
C ARG A 65 7.71 -3.11 -17.16
N LEU A 66 6.76 -2.74 -16.32
CA LEU A 66 5.38 -3.20 -16.44
C LEU A 66 4.69 -2.58 -17.66
N ALA A 67 4.92 -1.30 -17.92
CA ALA A 67 4.37 -0.60 -19.06
C ALA A 67 4.93 -1.11 -20.41
N ALA A 68 6.19 -1.57 -20.42
CA ALA A 68 6.79 -2.22 -21.60
C ALA A 68 6.26 -3.63 -21.85
N GLY A 69 5.51 -4.22 -20.92
CA GLY A 69 4.91 -5.55 -21.04
C GLY A 69 3.68 -5.56 -21.95
N GLN A 70 3.16 -6.75 -22.23
CA GLN A 70 1.98 -6.92 -23.09
C GLN A 70 0.65 -6.56 -22.40
N MET A 71 0.64 -6.41 -21.07
CA MET A 71 -0.55 -6.12 -20.28
C MET A 71 -0.48 -4.71 -19.69
N ALA A 72 -1.52 -3.92 -19.93
CA ALA A 72 -1.63 -2.58 -19.36
C ALA A 72 -1.82 -2.64 -17.84
N LEU A 73 -1.06 -1.84 -17.09
CA LEU A 73 -1.31 -1.61 -15.68
C LEU A 73 -2.62 -0.85 -15.51
N ARG A 74 -3.61 -1.45 -14.83
CA ARG A 74 -4.95 -0.90 -14.65
C ARG A 74 -5.25 -0.47 -13.23
N GLY A 75 -4.51 -1.00 -12.23
CA GLY A 75 -4.78 -0.71 -10.83
C GLY A 75 -3.54 -0.65 -9.96
N VAL A 76 -3.55 0.26 -9.00
CA VAL A 76 -2.58 0.38 -7.91
C VAL A 76 -3.32 0.29 -6.59
N PHE A 77 -2.90 -0.63 -5.71
CA PHE A 77 -3.45 -0.84 -4.37
C PHE A 77 -2.33 -0.66 -3.34
N HIS A 78 -2.26 0.52 -2.76
CA HIS A 78 -1.21 0.88 -1.82
C HIS A 78 -1.58 0.49 -0.38
N THR A 79 -1.10 -0.66 0.05
CA THR A 79 -1.36 -1.23 1.38
C THR A 79 -0.15 -1.17 2.31
N ALA A 80 0.96 -0.57 1.86
CA ALA A 80 2.16 -0.48 2.67
C ALA A 80 1.99 0.50 3.84
N GLY A 81 2.57 0.14 4.96
CA GLY A 81 2.56 0.97 6.16
C GLY A 81 3.31 0.31 7.29
N MET A 82 3.59 1.11 8.29
CA MET A 82 4.11 0.65 9.58
C MET A 82 3.62 1.58 10.68
N ILE A 83 3.69 1.10 11.90
CA ILE A 83 3.35 1.82 13.13
C ILE A 83 4.63 2.03 13.95
N ASP A 84 4.73 3.19 14.58
CA ASP A 84 5.74 3.51 15.58
C ASP A 84 5.08 4.46 16.60
N ASP A 85 4.36 3.85 17.54
CA ASP A 85 3.49 4.56 18.49
C ASP A 85 4.32 5.25 19.57
N ARG A 86 4.16 6.57 19.68
CA ARG A 86 4.86 7.43 20.67
C ARG A 86 4.00 8.61 21.07
N PRO A 87 4.06 9.05 22.34
CA PRO A 87 3.53 10.34 22.74
C PRO A 87 4.10 11.45 21.83
N ILE A 88 3.31 12.46 21.52
CA ILE A 88 3.75 13.56 20.64
C ILE A 88 4.97 14.30 21.21
N THR A 89 5.10 14.34 22.52
CA THR A 89 6.25 14.92 23.21
C THR A 89 7.55 14.14 23.04
N GLU A 90 7.46 12.87 22.63
CA GLU A 90 8.60 11.96 22.39
C GLU A 90 8.79 11.67 20.89
N LEU A 91 7.99 12.29 20.04
CA LEU A 91 8.05 12.05 18.60
C LEU A 91 9.29 12.72 18.00
N THR A 92 10.26 11.89 17.63
CA THR A 92 11.47 12.34 16.94
C THR A 92 11.23 12.45 15.44
N GLN A 93 12.05 13.25 14.74
CA GLN A 93 12.05 13.32 13.27
C GLN A 93 12.26 11.93 12.63
N GLN A 94 13.12 11.10 13.23
CA GLN A 94 13.37 9.75 12.74
C GLN A 94 12.12 8.86 12.85
N ALA A 95 11.41 8.90 13.98
CA ALA A 95 10.17 8.15 14.18
C ALA A 95 9.04 8.63 13.23
N LEU A 96 8.96 9.94 12.98
CA LEU A 96 8.05 10.50 11.99
C LEU A 96 8.39 9.98 10.58
N HIS A 97 9.64 10.11 10.14
CA HIS A 97 10.07 9.67 8.82
C HIS A 97 9.85 8.18 8.61
N LYS A 98 10.12 7.34 9.61
CA LYS A 98 9.94 5.89 9.56
C LYS A 98 8.52 5.50 9.17
N VAL A 99 7.51 6.21 9.67
CA VAL A 99 6.09 5.96 9.36
C VAL A 99 5.67 6.64 8.04
N MET A 100 6.15 7.86 7.80
CA MET A 100 5.82 8.63 6.59
C MET A 100 6.38 8.01 5.31
N GLN A 101 7.59 7.47 5.33
CA GLN A 101 8.26 6.96 4.14
C GLN A 101 7.46 5.87 3.40
N PRO A 102 7.06 4.73 4.02
CA PRO A 102 6.32 3.72 3.30
C PRO A 102 4.91 4.15 2.90
N LYS A 103 4.26 5.03 3.65
CA LYS A 103 2.89 5.49 3.36
C LYS A 103 2.88 6.70 2.44
N ALA A 104 3.27 7.85 2.94
CA ALA A 104 3.14 9.11 2.21
C ALA A 104 4.12 9.20 1.05
N GLN A 105 5.42 9.00 1.28
CA GLN A 105 6.41 9.04 0.21
C GLN A 105 6.18 7.93 -0.81
N GLY A 106 5.85 6.71 -0.35
CA GLY A 106 5.53 5.59 -1.25
C GLY A 106 4.32 5.87 -2.13
N ALA A 107 3.24 6.41 -1.57
CA ALA A 107 2.05 6.80 -2.33
C ALA A 107 2.35 7.90 -3.35
N TRP A 108 3.16 8.89 -2.97
CA TRP A 108 3.58 9.97 -3.87
C TRP A 108 4.44 9.45 -5.03
N ASN A 109 5.40 8.57 -4.75
CA ASN A 109 6.22 7.94 -5.79
C ASN A 109 5.37 7.12 -6.76
N LEU A 110 4.41 6.33 -6.25
CA LEU A 110 3.45 5.60 -7.08
C LEU A 110 2.60 6.55 -7.93
N HIS A 111 2.14 7.67 -7.36
CA HIS A 111 1.42 8.68 -8.11
C HIS A 111 2.26 9.23 -9.26
N LEU A 112 3.48 9.69 -9.00
CA LEU A 112 4.36 10.27 -10.02
C LEU A 112 4.66 9.27 -11.14
N ALA A 113 4.95 8.02 -10.79
CA ALA A 113 5.29 6.98 -11.74
C ALA A 113 4.10 6.53 -12.60
N THR A 114 2.86 6.73 -12.13
CA THR A 114 1.66 6.20 -12.82
C THR A 114 0.67 7.26 -13.29
N ARG A 115 0.91 8.55 -13.04
CA ARG A 115 -0.04 9.62 -13.37
C ARG A 115 -0.34 9.76 -14.87
N HIS A 116 0.56 9.26 -15.72
CA HIS A 116 0.43 9.28 -17.17
C HIS A 116 -0.23 8.01 -17.72
N LEU A 117 -0.51 7.01 -16.87
CA LEU A 117 -1.12 5.75 -17.25
C LEU A 117 -2.65 5.80 -17.06
N PRO A 118 -3.43 5.16 -17.95
CA PRO A 118 -4.88 5.11 -17.86
C PRO A 118 -5.32 4.09 -16.80
N LEU A 119 -5.09 4.41 -15.52
CA LEU A 119 -5.50 3.57 -14.41
C LEU A 119 -7.01 3.66 -14.17
N ASP A 120 -7.66 2.50 -13.96
CA ASP A 120 -9.04 2.43 -13.47
C ASP A 120 -9.09 2.63 -11.95
N HIS A 121 -8.05 2.16 -11.25
CA HIS A 121 -8.02 2.15 -9.79
C HIS A 121 -6.67 2.66 -9.26
N PHE A 122 -6.73 3.61 -8.32
CA PHE A 122 -5.60 4.01 -7.49
C PHE A 122 -6.11 4.08 -6.06
N VAL A 123 -5.94 2.99 -5.32
CA VAL A 123 -6.56 2.79 -4.01
C VAL A 123 -5.51 2.89 -2.92
N LEU A 124 -5.77 3.77 -1.96
CA LEU A 124 -4.91 4.09 -0.83
C LEU A 124 -5.54 3.56 0.47
N PHE A 125 -4.82 2.74 1.20
CA PHE A 125 -5.27 2.17 2.47
C PHE A 125 -4.91 3.12 3.61
N SER A 126 -5.83 4.02 3.93
CA SER A 126 -5.78 4.97 5.02
C SER A 126 -6.32 4.35 6.33
N SER A 127 -6.69 5.16 7.31
CA SER A 127 -7.20 4.73 8.60
C SER A 127 -8.23 5.70 9.15
N ILE A 128 -9.24 5.17 9.82
CA ILE A 128 -10.21 5.96 10.59
C ILE A 128 -9.54 6.88 11.62
N SER A 129 -8.31 6.56 12.03
CA SER A 129 -7.52 7.39 12.94
C SER A 129 -7.28 8.82 12.43
N VAL A 130 -7.40 9.07 11.12
CA VAL A 130 -7.36 10.43 10.55
C VAL A 130 -8.53 11.28 11.06
N LEU A 131 -9.70 10.67 11.22
CA LEU A 131 -10.93 11.37 11.57
C LEU A 131 -11.13 11.51 13.08
N VAL A 132 -10.80 10.46 13.83
CA VAL A 132 -11.08 10.41 15.27
C VAL A 132 -9.82 10.60 16.14
N GLY A 133 -8.64 10.58 15.51
CA GLY A 133 -7.37 10.53 16.24
C GLY A 133 -7.10 9.15 16.83
N ASN A 134 -5.87 8.93 17.27
CA ASN A 134 -5.52 7.81 18.13
C ASN A 134 -4.33 8.21 19.02
N SER A 135 -4.39 7.81 20.30
CA SER A 135 -3.32 8.10 21.25
C SER A 135 -1.99 7.56 20.74
N LYS A 136 -0.92 8.31 20.91
CA LYS A 136 0.46 7.98 20.49
C LYS A 136 0.68 7.80 18.98
N GLN A 137 -0.32 8.08 18.12
CA GLN A 137 -0.29 7.83 16.68
C GLN A 137 -0.30 9.10 15.82
N ALA A 138 0.21 10.21 16.28
CA ALA A 138 0.24 11.46 15.54
C ALA A 138 0.96 11.32 14.18
N ASN A 139 2.08 10.59 14.12
CA ASN A 139 2.81 10.25 12.90
C ASN A 139 1.98 9.37 11.94
N TYR A 140 1.27 8.39 12.48
CA TYR A 140 0.42 7.49 11.70
C TYR A 140 -0.81 8.23 11.16
N CYS A 141 -1.46 9.07 11.97
CA CYS A 141 -2.55 9.93 11.52
C CYS A 141 -2.09 10.88 10.41
N ALA A 142 -0.93 11.52 10.56
CA ALA A 142 -0.38 12.42 9.53
C ALA A 142 -0.11 11.67 8.22
N ALA A 143 0.48 10.48 8.26
CA ALA A 143 0.77 9.67 7.08
C ALA A 143 -0.52 9.24 6.35
N ASN A 144 -1.57 8.85 7.09
CA ASN A 144 -2.86 8.50 6.52
C ASN A 144 -3.61 9.73 5.98
N GLY A 145 -3.54 10.89 6.67
CA GLY A 145 -4.12 12.14 6.17
C GLY A 145 -3.51 12.58 4.83
N PHE A 146 -2.21 12.31 4.62
CA PHE A 146 -1.60 12.51 3.31
C PHE A 146 -2.23 11.62 2.23
N LEU A 147 -2.55 10.37 2.54
CA LEU A 147 -3.22 9.47 1.58
C LEU A 147 -4.60 9.99 1.18
N ASP A 148 -5.38 10.49 2.15
CA ASP A 148 -6.69 11.06 1.89
C ASP A 148 -6.58 12.30 0.99
N ALA A 149 -5.65 13.20 1.32
CA ALA A 149 -5.36 14.39 0.51
C ALA A 149 -4.90 14.03 -0.92
N LEU A 150 -4.04 13.01 -1.07
CA LEU A 150 -3.59 12.54 -2.38
C LEU A 150 -4.74 11.97 -3.22
N ALA A 151 -5.67 11.24 -2.62
CA ALA A 151 -6.86 10.75 -3.32
C ALA A 151 -7.73 11.91 -3.84
N HIS A 152 -7.92 12.95 -3.04
CA HIS A 152 -8.62 14.18 -3.46
C HIS A 152 -7.85 14.91 -4.57
N TYR A 153 -6.54 15.09 -4.40
CA TYR A 153 -5.67 15.70 -5.40
C TYR A 153 -5.76 15.00 -6.75
N ARG A 154 -5.69 13.66 -6.76
CA ARG A 154 -5.79 12.87 -7.99
C ARG A 154 -7.13 13.08 -8.69
N ARG A 155 -8.24 13.02 -7.96
CA ARG A 155 -9.59 13.26 -8.55
C ARG A 155 -9.75 14.67 -9.10
N ALA A 156 -9.17 15.68 -8.44
CA ALA A 156 -9.18 17.05 -8.94
C ALA A 156 -8.38 17.24 -10.25
N HIS A 157 -7.59 16.24 -10.65
CA HIS A 157 -6.82 16.22 -11.90
C HIS A 157 -7.31 15.10 -12.85
N ASP A 158 -8.57 14.68 -12.73
CA ASP A 158 -9.21 13.65 -13.56
C ASP A 158 -8.47 12.29 -13.54
N LEU A 159 -7.79 11.99 -12.45
CA LEU A 159 -7.09 10.73 -12.24
C LEU A 159 -7.85 9.84 -11.25
N ALA A 160 -7.83 8.52 -11.48
CA ALA A 160 -8.36 7.57 -10.50
C ALA A 160 -7.72 7.79 -9.12
N GLY A 161 -8.53 7.88 -8.06
CA GLY A 161 -8.05 8.12 -6.70
C GLY A 161 -9.13 7.81 -5.67
N LEU A 162 -8.87 6.82 -4.80
CA LEU A 162 -9.71 6.42 -3.69
C LEU A 162 -8.86 6.25 -2.45
N SER A 163 -9.28 6.81 -1.33
CA SER A 163 -8.73 6.50 -0.01
C SER A 163 -9.80 5.80 0.82
N ILE A 164 -9.41 4.72 1.50
CA ILE A 164 -10.29 3.94 2.38
C ILE A 164 -9.79 4.09 3.81
N ASN A 165 -10.59 4.69 4.66
CA ASN A 165 -10.30 4.88 6.07
C ASN A 165 -10.70 3.64 6.86
N TRP A 166 -9.81 2.62 6.87
CA TRP A 166 -10.06 1.36 7.56
C TRP A 166 -10.18 1.54 9.06
N GLY A 167 -11.13 0.85 9.65
CA GLY A 167 -11.21 0.63 11.09
C GLY A 167 -10.23 -0.45 11.57
N ALA A 168 -10.32 -0.80 12.85
CA ALA A 168 -9.60 -1.94 13.40
C ALA A 168 -10.05 -3.25 12.73
N ILE A 169 -9.10 -4.04 12.24
CA ILE A 169 -9.35 -5.34 11.60
C ILE A 169 -8.72 -6.42 12.47
N GLU A 170 -9.55 -7.25 13.09
CA GLU A 170 -9.12 -8.22 14.09
C GLU A 170 -8.33 -9.40 13.52
N SER A 171 -8.70 -9.89 12.34
CA SER A 171 -8.18 -11.15 11.78
C SER A 171 -6.95 -10.99 10.87
N VAL A 172 -6.70 -9.78 10.36
CA VAL A 172 -5.59 -9.51 9.44
C VAL A 172 -5.03 -8.09 9.64
N GLY A 173 -3.74 -7.92 9.37
CA GLY A 173 -3.10 -6.61 9.44
C GLY A 173 -2.14 -6.46 10.60
N MET A 174 -1.83 -5.21 10.99
CA MET A 174 -0.81 -4.93 12.01
C MET A 174 -1.28 -5.29 13.42
N LEU A 175 -2.56 -5.15 13.73
CA LEU A 175 -3.13 -5.48 15.03
C LEU A 175 -3.11 -6.98 15.34
N SER A 176 -3.27 -7.84 14.31
CA SER A 176 -3.24 -9.29 14.50
C SER A 176 -1.82 -9.82 14.74
N GLN A 177 -0.79 -9.03 14.46
CA GLN A 177 0.62 -9.42 14.62
C GLN A 177 1.20 -8.95 15.96
N ASP A 178 0.62 -7.92 16.56
CA ASP A 178 1.04 -7.39 17.85
C ASP A 178 -0.17 -6.86 18.64
N PRO A 179 -0.69 -7.65 19.61
CA PRO A 179 -1.85 -7.26 20.43
C PRO A 179 -1.61 -6.03 21.31
N SER A 180 -0.36 -5.59 21.50
CA SER A 180 -0.04 -4.38 22.26
C SER A 180 -0.28 -3.08 21.49
N ILE A 181 -0.47 -3.17 20.18
CA ILE A 181 -0.78 -2.04 19.32
C ILE A 181 -2.26 -1.68 19.49
N GLY A 182 -2.53 -0.50 20.02
CA GLY A 182 -3.90 0.00 20.20
C GLY A 182 -4.44 -0.06 21.63
N GLN A 183 -3.59 -0.38 22.64
CA GLN A 183 -3.92 -0.23 24.06
C GLN A 183 -3.56 1.15 24.61
#